data_aa55a01914c0f251e8ce0ee58ab5a302
#
_entry.id   aa55a01914c0f251e8ce0ee58ab5a302
#
_cell.length_a   1.000
_cell.length_b   1.000
_cell.length_c   1.000
_cell.angle_alpha   90.00
_cell.angle_beta   90.00
_cell.angle_gamma   90.00
#
_symmetry.space_group_name_H-M   'P 1'
#
loop_
_entity.id
_entity.type
_entity.pdbx_description
1 polymer ?
#
loop_
_entity_poly.entity_id
_entity_poly.type
_entity_poly.pdbx_seq_one_letter_code
_entity_poly.pdbx_strand_id
1 'polypeptide(L)'
;MSIFKKEELDTFTGIVDEDGVAKVGTDDAVSLGFSFFAYAKNDSEIIEEDIYVTKEIPSFQYDVSNINQLDIITIKGVQIEHYGQQRILLSSIEQVNIEDKRFELIRNKRKQPIIFHSERLGVFTLERGPNWFVSTQIWCDHEIELMLMDEDTPPIRSEEVAISLFEKQRDWNKKFIQIIIEELLPLKNESWLEEHDEPFTESEFEKRIKITSISVWDDGAFESWFDDGDLFWGHGINVNGNLSDGVESADLVG
;
A
#
# COMPACT_ATOMS: atom_id res chain seq x y z
N MET A 1 16.74 47.25 2.81
CA MET A 1 16.94 46.72 1.46
C MET A 1 17.36 45.27 1.61
N SER A 2 16.41 44.35 1.68
CA SER A 2 16.67 42.90 1.85
C SER A 2 17.09 42.35 0.48
N ILE A 3 18.35 41.95 0.38
CA ILE A 3 18.87 41.27 -0.81
C ILE A 3 18.33 39.82 -0.69
N PHE A 4 17.18 39.56 -1.34
CA PHE A 4 16.77 38.16 -1.57
C PHE A 4 17.85 37.53 -2.46
N LYS A 5 18.73 36.73 -1.88
CA LYS A 5 19.59 35.85 -2.64
C LYS A 5 18.66 34.91 -3.42
N LYS A 6 18.63 35.05 -4.74
CA LYS A 6 17.91 34.13 -5.61
C LYS A 6 18.56 32.78 -5.37
N GLU A 7 17.86 31.86 -4.72
CA GLU A 7 18.36 30.51 -4.55
C GLU A 7 18.61 29.93 -5.94
N GLU A 8 19.82 29.44 -6.16
CA GLU A 8 20.21 28.85 -7.42
C GLU A 8 19.53 27.49 -7.49
N LEU A 9 18.66 27.29 -8.49
CA LEU A 9 17.93 26.05 -8.67
C LEU A 9 18.87 25.00 -9.27
N ASP A 10 18.96 23.86 -8.62
CA ASP A 10 19.64 22.69 -9.16
C ASP A 10 18.72 21.94 -10.12
N THR A 11 19.30 21.22 -11.07
CA THR A 11 18.62 20.30 -11.96
C THR A 11 18.78 18.89 -11.42
N PHE A 12 17.68 18.16 -11.30
CA PHE A 12 17.70 16.75 -10.89
C PHE A 12 17.06 15.93 -12.00
N THR A 13 17.75 14.86 -12.40
CA THR A 13 17.19 13.81 -13.25
C THR A 13 17.08 12.56 -12.43
N GLY A 14 15.92 11.91 -12.40
CA GLY A 14 15.71 10.74 -11.55
C GLY A 14 14.60 9.83 -12.07
N ILE A 15 14.52 8.64 -11.50
CA ILE A 15 13.48 7.64 -11.79
C ILE A 15 12.43 7.74 -10.68
N VAL A 16 11.18 8.00 -11.08
CA VAL A 16 10.02 8.03 -10.18
C VAL A 16 9.79 6.64 -9.60
N ASP A 17 9.57 6.56 -8.29
CA ASP A 17 9.33 5.29 -7.60
C ASP A 17 7.97 4.67 -7.95
N GLU A 18 7.76 3.42 -7.56
CA GLU A 18 6.52 2.65 -7.81
C GLU A 18 5.30 3.23 -7.12
N ASP A 19 5.45 4.04 -6.07
CA ASP A 19 4.35 4.78 -5.44
C ASP A 19 3.76 5.86 -6.35
N GLY A 20 4.51 6.27 -7.38
CA GLY A 20 4.08 7.27 -8.33
C GLY A 20 3.97 8.66 -7.70
N VAL A 21 3.05 9.49 -8.25
CA VAL A 21 2.85 10.86 -7.80
C VAL A 21 1.56 10.99 -7.03
N ALA A 22 1.66 11.45 -5.78
CA ALA A 22 0.52 11.69 -4.92
C ALA A 22 0.21 13.19 -4.80
N LYS A 23 -1.09 13.51 -4.68
CA LYS A 23 -1.58 14.82 -4.24
C LYS A 23 -2.28 14.63 -2.90
N VAL A 24 -1.78 15.29 -1.89
CA VAL A 24 -2.32 15.20 -0.52
C VAL A 24 -2.66 16.60 -0.03
N GLY A 25 -3.83 16.74 0.57
CA GLY A 25 -4.23 18.02 1.17
C GLY A 25 -5.73 18.26 1.18
N THR A 26 -6.10 19.45 1.61
CA THR A 26 -7.47 19.98 1.63
C THR A 26 -7.70 20.96 0.49
N ASP A 27 -8.93 21.46 0.35
CA ASP A 27 -9.28 22.45 -0.69
C ASP A 27 -8.42 23.72 -0.67
N ASP A 28 -7.84 24.08 0.49
CA ASP A 28 -7.05 25.31 0.70
C ASP A 28 -5.53 25.10 0.60
N ALA A 29 -5.04 23.86 0.74
CA ALA A 29 -3.61 23.56 0.72
C ALA A 29 -3.36 22.14 0.21
N VAL A 30 -2.74 22.04 -0.95
CA VAL A 30 -2.40 20.75 -1.60
C VAL A 30 -0.89 20.64 -1.72
N SER A 31 -0.36 19.49 -1.33
CA SER A 31 1.02 19.11 -1.60
C SER A 31 1.07 18.06 -2.70
N LEU A 32 1.94 18.29 -3.68
CA LEU A 32 2.39 17.30 -4.63
C LEU A 32 3.60 16.59 -4.03
N GLY A 33 3.62 15.27 -4.07
CA GLY A 33 4.73 14.48 -3.57
C GLY A 33 5.00 13.24 -4.41
N PHE A 34 6.27 12.90 -4.59
CA PHE A 34 6.75 11.64 -5.14
C PHE A 34 8.21 11.40 -4.70
N SER A 35 8.70 10.19 -4.87
CA SER A 35 10.10 9.88 -4.60
C SER A 35 10.84 9.54 -5.90
N PHE A 36 12.13 9.89 -5.94
CA PHE A 36 13.08 9.23 -6.82
C PHE A 36 13.76 8.12 -6.03
N PHE A 37 13.87 6.93 -6.57
CA PHE A 37 14.70 5.85 -5.99
C PHE A 37 16.12 5.83 -6.55
N ALA A 38 16.38 6.59 -7.62
CA ALA A 38 17.69 6.88 -8.15
C ALA A 38 17.67 8.25 -8.83
N TYR A 39 18.66 9.07 -8.57
CA TYR A 39 18.73 10.42 -9.14
C TYR A 39 20.17 10.90 -9.37
N ALA A 40 20.32 11.89 -10.23
CA ALA A 40 21.55 12.64 -10.43
C ALA A 40 21.27 14.14 -10.29
N LYS A 41 22.16 14.87 -9.63
CA LYS A 41 22.09 16.31 -9.46
C LYS A 41 23.07 16.98 -10.42
N ASN A 42 22.59 17.92 -11.25
CA ASN A 42 23.43 18.70 -12.19
C ASN A 42 24.36 17.81 -13.05
N ASP A 43 23.80 16.71 -13.60
CA ASP A 43 24.55 15.70 -14.40
C ASP A 43 25.73 15.02 -13.68
N SER A 44 25.70 15.00 -12.36
CA SER A 44 26.65 14.22 -11.54
C SER A 44 26.47 12.70 -11.70
N GLU A 45 27.24 11.93 -10.95
CA GLU A 45 27.01 10.49 -10.80
C GLU A 45 25.63 10.22 -10.21
N ILE A 46 25.05 9.05 -10.58
CA ILE A 46 23.74 8.63 -10.07
C ILE A 46 23.90 8.18 -8.61
N ILE A 47 22.99 8.65 -7.79
CA ILE A 47 22.80 8.23 -6.40
C ILE A 47 21.61 7.28 -6.39
N GLU A 48 21.83 6.01 -6.01
CA GLU A 48 20.79 4.99 -5.85
C GLU A 48 20.28 5.00 -4.40
N GLU A 49 19.64 6.09 -4.01
CA GLU A 49 19.01 6.30 -2.71
C GLU A 49 17.68 7.03 -2.91
N ASP A 50 16.71 6.76 -2.05
CA ASP A 50 15.42 7.42 -2.10
C ASP A 50 15.55 8.89 -1.70
N ILE A 51 14.96 9.78 -2.51
CA ILE A 51 14.81 11.18 -2.17
C ILE A 51 13.39 11.67 -2.45
N TYR A 52 12.74 12.23 -1.43
CA TYR A 52 11.40 12.74 -1.55
C TYR A 52 11.38 14.12 -2.23
N VAL A 53 10.54 14.26 -3.23
CA VAL A 53 10.30 15.50 -3.97
C VAL A 53 8.93 16.03 -3.58
N THR A 54 8.85 17.29 -3.18
CA THR A 54 7.59 17.90 -2.76
C THR A 54 7.41 19.32 -3.27
N LYS A 55 6.17 19.71 -3.45
CA LYS A 55 5.77 21.07 -3.80
C LYS A 55 4.43 21.41 -3.16
N GLU A 56 4.37 22.51 -2.44
CA GLU A 56 3.09 23.13 -2.09
C GLU A 56 2.46 23.78 -3.31
N ILE A 57 1.20 23.46 -3.59
CA ILE A 57 0.46 23.99 -4.72
C ILE A 57 -0.84 24.62 -4.22
N PRO A 58 -1.24 25.78 -4.79
CA PRO A 58 -2.41 26.53 -4.29
C PRO A 58 -3.76 25.88 -4.60
N SER A 59 -3.79 24.80 -5.39
CA SER A 59 -5.02 24.07 -5.72
C SER A 59 -4.73 22.75 -6.42
N PHE A 60 -5.76 21.89 -6.59
CA PHE A 60 -5.71 20.65 -7.38
C PHE A 60 -5.44 20.84 -8.89
N GLN A 61 -5.23 22.07 -9.36
CA GLN A 61 -5.06 22.38 -10.78
C GLN A 61 -3.68 22.08 -11.36
N TYR A 62 -2.70 21.69 -10.52
CA TYR A 62 -1.39 21.30 -11.03
C TYR A 62 -1.48 19.93 -11.71
N ASP A 63 -1.28 19.91 -13.04
CA ASP A 63 -1.37 18.68 -13.82
C ASP A 63 -0.06 17.89 -13.75
N VAL A 64 -0.14 16.68 -13.20
CA VAL A 64 0.94 15.68 -13.14
C VAL A 64 0.49 14.35 -13.70
N SER A 65 -0.64 14.34 -14.42
CA SER A 65 -1.25 13.13 -14.97
C SER A 65 -0.39 12.41 -16.01
N ASN A 66 0.66 13.06 -16.49
CA ASN A 66 1.61 12.52 -17.44
C ASN A 66 2.88 11.91 -16.81
N ILE A 67 2.97 11.87 -15.48
CA ILE A 67 4.09 11.24 -14.76
C ILE A 67 3.63 9.88 -14.24
N ASN A 68 4.28 8.84 -14.70
CA ASN A 68 3.98 7.47 -14.29
C ASN A 68 5.11 6.91 -13.43
N GLN A 69 4.82 5.80 -12.77
CA GLN A 69 5.79 4.99 -12.08
C GLN A 69 6.93 4.61 -13.04
N LEU A 70 8.15 4.65 -12.54
CA LEU A 70 9.38 4.31 -13.27
C LEU A 70 9.69 5.22 -14.48
N ASP A 71 9.00 6.35 -14.64
CA ASP A 71 9.39 7.37 -15.59
C ASP A 71 10.72 8.00 -15.19
N ILE A 72 11.58 8.27 -16.17
CA ILE A 72 12.78 9.08 -15.97
C ILE A 72 12.37 10.52 -16.27
N ILE A 73 12.47 11.38 -15.27
CA ILE A 73 12.07 12.79 -15.41
C ILE A 73 13.19 13.75 -15.01
N THR A 74 13.16 14.94 -15.56
CA THR A 74 14.05 16.04 -15.17
C THR A 74 13.25 17.14 -14.51
N ILE A 75 13.69 17.59 -13.34
CA ILE A 75 13.07 18.65 -12.56
C ILE A 75 14.08 19.72 -12.17
N LYS A 76 13.59 20.90 -11.81
CA LYS A 76 14.35 21.93 -11.08
C LYS A 76 13.85 22.09 -9.68
N GLY A 77 14.75 22.24 -8.73
CA GLY A 77 14.41 22.40 -7.34
C GLY A 77 15.58 22.80 -6.47
N VAL A 78 15.33 22.85 -5.17
CA VAL A 78 16.33 23.11 -4.13
C VAL A 78 16.37 21.91 -3.19
N GLN A 79 17.55 21.33 -3.02
CA GLN A 79 17.73 20.28 -2.04
C GLN A 79 17.82 20.89 -0.64
N ILE A 80 17.02 20.41 0.27
CA ILE A 80 16.93 20.87 1.66
C ILE A 80 17.06 19.68 2.61
N GLU A 81 17.40 19.98 3.87
CA GLU A 81 17.27 19.03 4.97
C GLU A 81 16.01 19.36 5.77
N HIS A 82 15.17 18.39 6.02
CA HIS A 82 13.96 18.51 6.79
C HIS A 82 13.80 17.33 7.75
N TYR A 83 13.84 17.61 9.06
CA TYR A 83 13.86 16.57 10.12
C TYR A 83 14.94 15.49 9.93
N GLY A 84 16.17 15.90 9.51
CA GLY A 84 17.29 14.99 9.28
C GLY A 84 17.23 14.18 7.99
N GLN A 85 16.21 14.39 7.14
CA GLN A 85 16.07 13.74 5.84
C GLN A 85 16.32 14.74 4.70
N GLN A 86 17.00 14.28 3.67
CA GLN A 86 17.17 15.07 2.44
C GLN A 86 15.89 15.04 1.61
N ARG A 87 15.47 16.22 1.12
CA ARG A 87 14.29 16.40 0.25
C ARG A 87 14.59 17.39 -0.85
N ILE A 88 13.81 17.35 -1.93
CA ILE A 88 13.84 18.33 -3.00
C ILE A 88 12.55 19.15 -2.95
N LEU A 89 12.69 20.47 -2.76
CA LEU A 89 11.59 21.40 -3.01
C LEU A 89 11.48 21.65 -4.50
N LEU A 90 10.43 21.12 -5.12
CA LEU A 90 10.19 21.18 -6.55
C LEU A 90 9.82 22.61 -6.98
N SER A 91 10.58 23.17 -7.92
CA SER A 91 10.24 24.41 -8.61
C SER A 91 9.42 24.13 -9.87
N SER A 92 9.95 23.32 -10.78
CA SER A 92 9.33 22.97 -12.06
C SER A 92 9.70 21.56 -12.51
N ILE A 93 8.81 20.94 -13.29
CA ILE A 93 9.07 19.73 -14.05
C ILE A 93 9.47 20.18 -15.46
N GLU A 94 10.66 19.79 -15.89
CA GLU A 94 11.24 20.25 -17.17
C GLU A 94 10.96 19.25 -18.30
N GLN A 95 11.12 17.95 -18.00
CA GLN A 95 10.94 16.89 -18.97
C GLN A 95 10.39 15.63 -18.29
N VAL A 96 9.52 14.92 -18.99
CA VAL A 96 8.91 13.67 -18.52
C VAL A 96 9.18 12.57 -19.51
N ASN A 97 9.37 11.35 -19.02
CA ASN A 97 9.59 10.13 -19.78
C ASN A 97 10.74 10.25 -20.80
N ILE A 98 11.88 10.77 -20.32
CA ILE A 98 13.09 10.92 -21.14
C ILE A 98 13.84 9.58 -21.29
N GLU A 99 14.58 9.45 -22.38
CA GLU A 99 15.54 8.36 -22.58
C GLU A 99 16.91 8.80 -22.04
N ASP A 100 17.35 8.20 -20.92
CA ASP A 100 18.72 8.37 -20.41
C ASP A 100 19.32 6.99 -20.10
N LYS A 101 20.32 6.61 -20.91
CA LYS A 101 20.97 5.28 -20.83
C LYS A 101 21.58 4.99 -19.45
N ARG A 102 21.97 6.00 -18.70
CA ARG A 102 22.53 5.83 -17.36
C ARG A 102 21.49 5.23 -16.41
N PHE A 103 20.24 5.72 -16.50
CA PHE A 103 19.13 5.30 -15.68
C PHE A 103 18.45 4.03 -16.19
N GLU A 104 18.55 3.72 -17.47
CA GLU A 104 17.89 2.55 -18.07
C GLU A 104 18.29 1.23 -17.44
N LEU A 105 19.56 1.05 -17.11
CA LEU A 105 20.05 -0.17 -16.46
C LEU A 105 19.43 -0.34 -15.06
N ILE A 106 19.38 0.76 -14.30
CA ILE A 106 18.82 0.79 -12.94
C ILE A 106 17.31 0.52 -13.02
N ARG A 107 16.60 1.23 -13.91
CA ARG A 107 15.16 1.02 -14.16
C ARG A 107 14.84 -0.43 -14.54
N ASN A 108 15.63 -1.01 -15.44
CA ASN A 108 15.42 -2.40 -15.88
C ASN A 108 15.70 -3.40 -14.76
N LYS A 109 16.70 -3.15 -13.92
CA LYS A 109 16.97 -3.96 -12.72
C LYS A 109 15.80 -3.85 -11.73
N ARG A 110 15.28 -2.63 -11.52
CA ARG A 110 14.12 -2.38 -10.64
C ARG A 110 12.85 -3.10 -11.13
N LYS A 111 12.63 -3.19 -12.43
CA LYS A 111 11.50 -3.93 -13.03
C LYS A 111 11.54 -5.43 -12.85
N GLN A 112 12.69 -6.02 -12.48
CA GLN A 112 12.75 -7.46 -12.24
C GLN A 112 11.98 -7.79 -10.97
N PRO A 113 11.06 -8.77 -10.99
CA PRO A 113 10.35 -9.17 -9.79
C PRO A 113 11.32 -9.74 -8.75
N ILE A 114 11.10 -9.42 -7.50
CA ILE A 114 11.73 -10.12 -6.38
C ILE A 114 10.81 -11.24 -5.97
N ILE A 115 11.31 -12.46 -6.01
CA ILE A 115 10.53 -13.67 -5.77
C ILE A 115 11.03 -14.34 -4.49
N PHE A 116 10.08 -14.69 -3.62
CA PHE A 116 10.30 -15.55 -2.47
C PHE A 116 9.63 -16.90 -2.70
N HIS A 117 10.35 -17.99 -2.44
CA HIS A 117 9.85 -19.35 -2.58
C HIS A 117 9.63 -19.97 -1.20
N SER A 118 8.38 -20.12 -0.80
CA SER A 118 7.97 -20.91 0.34
C SER A 118 7.83 -22.37 -0.07
N GLU A 119 8.40 -23.31 0.70
CA GLU A 119 8.22 -24.74 0.46
C GLU A 119 6.77 -25.21 0.69
N ARG A 120 6.01 -24.47 1.51
CA ARG A 120 4.65 -24.84 1.95
C ARG A 120 3.55 -24.03 1.28
N LEU A 121 3.82 -22.75 1.02
CA LEU A 121 2.83 -21.80 0.50
C LEU A 121 3.10 -21.40 -0.95
N GLY A 122 4.19 -21.90 -1.57
CA GLY A 122 4.49 -21.66 -2.98
C GLY A 122 5.23 -20.36 -3.23
N VAL A 123 4.86 -19.64 -4.30
CA VAL A 123 5.65 -18.51 -4.82
C VAL A 123 4.99 -17.20 -4.45
N PHE A 124 5.78 -16.29 -3.89
CA PHE A 124 5.40 -14.93 -3.56
C PHE A 124 6.20 -13.93 -4.39
N THR A 125 5.56 -12.84 -4.74
CA THR A 125 6.21 -11.71 -5.44
C THR A 125 6.19 -10.48 -4.53
N LEU A 126 7.32 -9.78 -4.43
CA LEU A 126 7.39 -8.53 -3.67
C LEU A 126 6.65 -7.41 -4.42
N GLU A 127 5.66 -6.83 -3.78
CA GLU A 127 5.10 -5.53 -4.13
C GLU A 127 5.89 -4.43 -3.41
N ARG A 128 6.66 -3.66 -4.17
CA ARG A 128 7.67 -2.76 -3.61
C ARG A 128 7.10 -1.53 -2.93
N GLY A 129 5.98 -0.97 -3.45
CA GLY A 129 5.34 0.20 -2.86
C GLY A 129 5.01 -0.04 -1.39
N PRO A 130 4.13 -1.00 -1.08
CA PRO A 130 3.82 -1.35 0.31
C PRO A 130 4.89 -2.22 1.00
N ASN A 131 5.89 -2.70 0.27
CA ASN A 131 6.98 -3.55 0.74
C ASN A 131 6.51 -4.86 1.39
N TRP A 132 5.61 -5.56 0.75
CA TRP A 132 5.13 -6.88 1.18
C TRP A 132 5.22 -7.94 0.10
N PHE A 133 5.28 -9.21 0.49
CA PHE A 133 5.27 -10.34 -0.43
C PHE A 133 3.85 -10.87 -0.60
N VAL A 134 3.36 -10.95 -1.84
CA VAL A 134 1.99 -11.35 -2.17
C VAL A 134 1.95 -12.65 -2.93
N SER A 135 0.98 -13.50 -2.62
CA SER A 135 0.66 -14.73 -3.34
C SER A 135 -0.84 -14.98 -3.33
N THR A 136 -1.37 -15.54 -4.41
CA THR A 136 -2.73 -16.08 -4.44
C THR A 136 -2.74 -17.46 -3.79
N GLN A 137 -3.65 -17.66 -2.83
CA GLN A 137 -3.78 -18.89 -2.05
C GLN A 137 -5.22 -19.37 -2.00
N ILE A 138 -5.42 -20.62 -1.56
CA ILE A 138 -6.76 -21.17 -1.32
C ILE A 138 -6.99 -21.27 0.21
N TRP A 139 -7.98 -20.53 0.70
CA TRP A 139 -8.43 -20.54 2.08
C TRP A 139 -9.86 -21.07 2.16
N CYS A 140 -10.06 -22.26 2.76
CA CYS A 140 -11.38 -22.90 2.90
C CYS A 140 -12.21 -22.90 1.60
N ASP A 141 -11.59 -23.30 0.49
CA ASP A 141 -12.16 -23.36 -0.87
C ASP A 141 -12.39 -22.00 -1.56
N HIS A 142 -11.93 -20.89 -0.97
CA HIS A 142 -11.93 -19.55 -1.57
C HIS A 142 -10.53 -19.14 -2.00
N GLU A 143 -10.42 -18.53 -3.18
CA GLU A 143 -9.19 -17.86 -3.60
C GLU A 143 -9.07 -16.54 -2.87
N ILE A 144 -7.91 -16.30 -2.26
CA ILE A 144 -7.56 -15.11 -1.50
C ILE A 144 -6.19 -14.58 -1.89
N GLU A 145 -5.92 -13.32 -1.61
CA GLU A 145 -4.57 -12.79 -1.55
C GLU A 145 -3.97 -13.00 -0.15
N LEU A 146 -2.79 -13.60 -0.09
CA LEU A 146 -2.00 -13.72 1.13
C LEU A 146 -0.82 -12.77 1.06
N MET A 147 -0.70 -11.89 2.04
CA MET A 147 0.36 -10.90 2.16
C MET A 147 1.24 -11.21 3.37
N LEU A 148 2.54 -11.32 3.12
CA LEU A 148 3.56 -11.50 4.16
C LEU A 148 4.24 -10.16 4.42
N MET A 149 4.08 -9.63 5.62
CA MET A 149 4.62 -8.36 6.08
C MET A 149 5.72 -8.62 7.11
N ASP A 150 6.97 -8.48 6.69
CA ASP A 150 8.14 -8.71 7.53
C ASP A 150 9.10 -7.51 7.36
N GLU A 151 9.74 -7.07 8.43
CA GLU A 151 10.79 -6.05 8.33
C GLU A 151 12.01 -6.58 7.58
N ASP A 152 12.23 -7.90 7.64
CA ASP A 152 13.35 -8.57 7.01
C ASP A 152 12.97 -9.16 5.64
N THR A 153 13.95 -9.24 4.76
CA THR A 153 13.82 -9.94 3.46
C THR A 153 14.88 -11.05 3.40
N PRO A 154 14.48 -12.32 3.22
CA PRO A 154 13.14 -12.86 2.92
C PRO A 154 12.20 -12.88 4.16
N PRO A 155 10.86 -12.91 3.96
CA PRO A 155 9.84 -12.76 4.99
C PRO A 155 9.61 -14.07 5.78
N ILE A 156 10.62 -14.55 6.48
CA ILE A 156 10.60 -15.88 7.11
C ILE A 156 9.64 -15.95 8.31
N ARG A 157 9.60 -14.90 9.15
CA ARG A 157 8.79 -14.92 10.38
C ARG A 157 7.30 -14.79 10.05
N SER A 158 6.95 -13.90 9.14
CA SER A 158 5.56 -13.78 8.66
C SER A 158 5.12 -15.02 7.86
N GLU A 159 6.03 -15.70 7.14
CA GLU A 159 5.75 -17.01 6.53
C GLU A 159 5.36 -18.05 7.59
N GLU A 160 6.08 -18.15 8.72
CA GLU A 160 5.78 -19.06 9.82
C GLU A 160 4.39 -18.78 10.43
N VAL A 161 4.01 -17.52 10.56
CA VAL A 161 2.66 -17.09 10.98
C VAL A 161 1.61 -17.57 9.99
N ALA A 162 1.81 -17.31 8.70
CA ALA A 162 0.91 -17.74 7.63
C ALA A 162 0.72 -19.26 7.63
N ILE A 163 1.82 -20.02 7.71
CA ILE A 163 1.77 -21.50 7.78
C ILE A 163 0.91 -21.95 8.97
N SER A 164 1.08 -21.33 10.14
CA SER A 164 0.32 -21.68 11.35
C SER A 164 -1.18 -21.42 11.20
N LEU A 165 -1.57 -20.36 10.52
CA LEU A 165 -2.97 -20.08 10.17
C LEU A 165 -3.52 -21.12 9.18
N PHE A 166 -2.78 -21.42 8.11
CA PHE A 166 -3.20 -22.35 7.06
C PHE A 166 -3.33 -23.79 7.55
N GLU A 167 -2.47 -24.25 8.47
CA GLU A 167 -2.59 -25.57 9.08
C GLU A 167 -3.92 -25.78 9.81
N LYS A 168 -4.53 -24.70 10.31
CA LYS A 168 -5.79 -24.70 11.07
C LYS A 168 -6.85 -23.81 10.41
N GLN A 169 -6.78 -23.61 9.10
CA GLN A 169 -7.59 -22.63 8.38
C GLN A 169 -9.09 -22.75 8.65
N ARG A 170 -9.63 -23.96 8.78
CA ARG A 170 -11.06 -24.18 9.07
C ARG A 170 -11.45 -23.70 10.47
N ASP A 171 -10.57 -23.86 11.45
CA ASP A 171 -10.83 -23.42 12.81
C ASP A 171 -10.71 -21.90 12.93
N TRP A 172 -9.73 -21.31 12.24
CA TRP A 172 -9.57 -19.85 12.16
C TRP A 172 -10.74 -19.21 11.40
N ASN A 173 -11.12 -19.78 10.27
CA ASN A 173 -12.25 -19.27 9.50
C ASN A 173 -13.56 -19.24 10.31
N LYS A 174 -13.82 -20.28 11.12
CA LYS A 174 -14.98 -20.29 12.02
C LYS A 174 -14.93 -19.14 13.02
N LYS A 175 -13.75 -18.88 13.60
CA LYS A 175 -13.58 -17.76 14.55
C LYS A 175 -13.78 -16.40 13.87
N PHE A 176 -13.27 -16.24 12.64
CA PHE A 176 -13.49 -15.03 11.86
C PHE A 176 -15.00 -14.80 11.62
N ILE A 177 -15.71 -15.80 11.11
CA ILE A 177 -17.14 -15.71 10.87
C ILE A 177 -17.90 -15.45 12.18
N GLN A 178 -17.53 -16.11 13.27
CA GLN A 178 -18.19 -15.93 14.55
C GLN A 178 -18.08 -14.48 15.04
N ILE A 179 -16.90 -13.88 15.08
CA ILE A 179 -16.73 -12.50 15.55
C ILE A 179 -17.45 -11.50 14.61
N ILE A 180 -17.41 -11.73 13.30
CA ILE A 180 -18.14 -10.90 12.34
C ILE A 180 -19.64 -10.94 12.63
N ILE A 181 -20.22 -12.11 12.88
CA ILE A 181 -21.63 -12.25 13.23
C ILE A 181 -21.93 -11.58 14.56
N GLU A 182 -21.10 -11.81 15.59
CA GLU A 182 -21.32 -11.25 16.93
C GLU A 182 -21.33 -9.70 16.92
N GLU A 183 -20.42 -9.09 16.15
CA GLU A 183 -20.26 -7.63 16.16
C GLU A 183 -21.10 -6.93 15.08
N LEU A 184 -21.22 -7.50 13.88
CA LEU A 184 -21.78 -6.79 12.75
C LEU A 184 -23.21 -7.18 12.39
N LEU A 185 -23.70 -8.37 12.74
CA LEU A 185 -25.10 -8.73 12.48
C LEU A 185 -26.08 -7.86 13.27
N PRO A 186 -25.86 -7.54 14.56
CA PRO A 186 -26.71 -6.58 15.26
C PRO A 186 -26.70 -5.21 14.59
N LEU A 187 -25.51 -4.73 14.19
CA LEU A 187 -25.36 -3.46 13.50
C LEU A 187 -26.16 -3.42 12.17
N LYS A 188 -26.08 -4.51 11.37
CA LYS A 188 -26.86 -4.66 10.14
C LYS A 188 -28.35 -4.56 10.42
N ASN A 189 -28.84 -5.30 11.39
CA ASN A 189 -30.27 -5.41 11.69
C ASN A 189 -30.85 -4.16 12.38
N GLU A 190 -30.03 -3.37 13.07
CA GLU A 190 -30.46 -2.16 13.76
C GLU A 190 -30.38 -0.90 12.90
N SER A 191 -29.38 -0.81 12.02
CA SER A 191 -29.02 0.47 11.40
C SER A 191 -28.83 0.43 9.89
N TRP A 192 -28.73 -0.75 9.27
CA TRP A 192 -28.40 -0.91 7.87
C TRP A 192 -29.45 -1.68 7.05
N LEU A 193 -30.66 -1.89 7.58
CA LEU A 193 -31.78 -2.44 6.82
C LEU A 193 -32.37 -1.39 5.88
N GLU A 194 -32.78 -1.79 4.70
CA GLU A 194 -33.62 -0.98 3.83
C GLU A 194 -35.08 -0.97 4.30
N GLU A 195 -35.84 0.00 3.85
CA GLU A 195 -37.23 0.29 4.35
C GLU A 195 -38.20 -0.91 4.25
N HIS A 196 -37.91 -2.00 3.78
CA HIS A 196 -38.83 -3.18 3.70
C HIS A 196 -38.10 -4.50 3.93
N ASP A 197 -36.83 -4.44 4.40
CA ASP A 197 -36.06 -5.62 4.68
C ASP A 197 -36.49 -6.27 6.00
N GLU A 198 -36.54 -7.59 6.02
CA GLU A 198 -36.60 -8.35 7.26
C GLU A 198 -35.19 -8.48 7.87
N PRO A 199 -35.08 -8.55 9.20
CA PRO A 199 -33.78 -8.78 9.85
C PRO A 199 -33.12 -10.06 9.36
N PHE A 200 -31.81 -9.97 9.10
CA PHE A 200 -31.00 -11.11 8.70
C PHE A 200 -30.84 -12.11 9.83
N THR A 201 -30.95 -13.39 9.52
CA THR A 201 -30.49 -14.46 10.39
C THR A 201 -28.98 -14.66 10.24
N GLU A 202 -28.31 -15.27 11.23
CA GLU A 202 -26.88 -15.59 11.16
C GLU A 202 -26.53 -16.35 9.87
N SER A 203 -27.32 -17.35 9.48
CA SER A 203 -27.07 -18.15 8.27
C SER A 203 -27.25 -17.37 6.96
N GLU A 204 -28.11 -16.38 6.91
CA GLU A 204 -28.26 -15.50 5.73
C GLU A 204 -27.12 -14.51 5.65
N PHE A 205 -26.72 -13.96 6.77
CA PHE A 205 -25.59 -13.05 6.88
C PHE A 205 -24.27 -13.73 6.49
N GLU A 206 -23.97 -14.91 7.07
CA GLU A 206 -22.78 -15.70 6.76
C GLU A 206 -22.61 -16.03 5.28
N LYS A 207 -23.71 -16.34 4.58
CA LYS A 207 -23.68 -16.66 3.15
C LYS A 207 -23.32 -15.49 2.24
N ARG A 208 -23.45 -14.28 2.74
CA ARG A 208 -23.17 -13.06 1.96
C ARG A 208 -21.71 -12.65 2.02
N ILE A 209 -21.08 -12.80 3.19
CA ILE A 209 -19.70 -12.39 3.40
C ILE A 209 -18.73 -13.37 2.77
N LYS A 210 -17.64 -12.86 2.20
CA LYS A 210 -16.62 -13.68 1.55
C LYS A 210 -15.23 -13.16 1.84
N ILE A 211 -14.37 -14.02 2.35
CA ILE A 211 -12.96 -13.67 2.57
C ILE A 211 -12.26 -13.35 1.24
N THR A 212 -11.48 -12.28 1.22
CA THR A 212 -10.75 -11.78 0.04
C THR A 212 -9.26 -11.79 0.23
N SER A 213 -8.78 -11.48 1.45
CA SER A 213 -7.35 -11.47 1.72
C SER A 213 -7.01 -11.74 3.18
N ILE A 214 -5.76 -12.13 3.42
CA ILE A 214 -5.15 -12.25 4.74
C ILE A 214 -3.77 -11.61 4.69
N SER A 215 -3.50 -10.67 5.60
CA SER A 215 -2.19 -10.09 5.86
C SER A 215 -1.64 -10.65 7.16
N VAL A 216 -0.37 -10.98 7.20
CA VAL A 216 0.30 -11.50 8.41
C VAL A 216 1.60 -10.76 8.67
N TRP A 217 1.89 -10.50 9.94
CA TRP A 217 3.10 -9.83 10.41
C TRP A 217 4.02 -10.79 11.14
N ASP A 218 5.27 -10.39 11.27
CA ASP A 218 6.33 -11.17 11.90
C ASP A 218 6.20 -11.34 13.43
N ASP A 219 5.34 -10.55 14.07
CA ASP A 219 5.02 -10.61 15.51
C ASP A 219 3.82 -11.51 15.83
N GLY A 220 3.25 -12.17 14.81
CA GLY A 220 2.09 -13.05 14.95
C GLY A 220 0.75 -12.37 14.72
N ALA A 221 0.72 -11.08 14.50
CA ALA A 221 -0.51 -10.36 14.14
C ALA A 221 -1.03 -10.79 12.75
N PHE A 222 -2.33 -10.69 12.56
CA PHE A 222 -2.98 -10.89 11.27
C PHE A 222 -4.19 -9.98 11.11
N GLU A 223 -4.48 -9.65 9.85
CA GLU A 223 -5.73 -9.06 9.40
C GLU A 223 -6.35 -9.94 8.31
N SER A 224 -7.67 -10.09 8.35
CA SER A 224 -8.42 -10.76 7.30
C SER A 224 -9.50 -9.84 6.77
N TRP A 225 -9.57 -9.67 5.46
CA TRP A 225 -10.56 -8.83 4.81
C TRP A 225 -11.65 -9.67 4.17
N PHE A 226 -12.88 -9.19 4.29
CA PHE A 226 -14.05 -9.80 3.69
C PHE A 226 -14.81 -8.77 2.85
N ASP A 227 -15.31 -9.25 1.72
CA ASP A 227 -16.37 -8.59 0.97
C ASP A 227 -17.67 -8.74 1.75
N ASP A 228 -18.42 -7.65 1.90
CA ASP A 228 -19.65 -7.60 2.69
C ASP A 228 -20.88 -8.16 1.96
N GLY A 229 -20.75 -8.50 0.67
CA GLY A 229 -21.86 -9.00 -0.15
C GLY A 229 -23.04 -8.02 -0.23
N ASP A 230 -22.77 -6.73 -0.29
CA ASP A 230 -23.74 -5.62 -0.28
C ASP A 230 -24.58 -5.50 1.01
N LEU A 231 -24.13 -6.08 2.12
CA LEU A 231 -24.80 -5.93 3.41
C LEU A 231 -24.67 -4.51 3.96
N PHE A 232 -23.52 -3.87 3.72
CA PHE A 232 -23.16 -2.53 4.23
C PHE A 232 -22.78 -1.59 3.08
N TRP A 233 -23.44 -1.77 1.92
CA TRP A 233 -23.32 -0.89 0.74
C TRP A 233 -21.89 -0.80 0.19
N GLY A 234 -21.16 -1.92 0.21
CA GLY A 234 -19.81 -2.03 -0.33
C GLY A 234 -18.70 -1.60 0.62
N HIS A 235 -18.98 -1.52 1.92
CA HIS A 235 -17.91 -1.38 2.92
C HIS A 235 -17.15 -2.71 3.05
N GLY A 236 -15.84 -2.63 3.30
CA GLY A 236 -15.05 -3.80 3.66
C GLY A 236 -15.27 -4.22 5.10
N ILE A 237 -15.21 -5.53 5.38
CA ILE A 237 -15.16 -6.04 6.75
C ILE A 237 -13.72 -6.42 7.04
N ASN A 238 -13.15 -5.87 8.11
CA ASN A 238 -11.80 -6.16 8.58
C ASN A 238 -11.87 -6.94 9.89
N VAL A 239 -11.14 -8.06 9.98
CA VAL A 239 -11.01 -8.88 11.19
C VAL A 239 -9.56 -8.87 11.63
N ASN A 240 -9.31 -8.45 12.86
CA ASN A 240 -7.99 -8.36 13.47
C ASN A 240 -7.76 -9.46 14.51
N GLY A 241 -6.50 -9.86 14.67
CA GLY A 241 -6.13 -10.81 15.70
C GLY A 241 -4.64 -11.10 15.76
N ASN A 242 -4.28 -12.01 16.64
CA ASN A 242 -2.92 -12.51 16.81
C ASN A 242 -2.95 -14.02 17.06
N LEU A 243 -1.92 -14.75 16.59
CA LEU A 243 -1.82 -16.20 16.79
C LEU A 243 -1.88 -16.62 18.28
N SER A 244 -1.33 -15.77 19.17
CA SER A 244 -1.29 -16.05 20.62
C SER A 244 -2.62 -15.78 21.31
N ASP A 245 -3.30 -14.70 20.93
CA ASP A 245 -4.45 -14.16 21.65
C ASP A 245 -5.79 -14.54 20.98
N GLY A 246 -5.74 -14.90 19.71
CA GLY A 246 -6.90 -15.28 18.92
C GLY A 246 -7.42 -14.13 18.06
N VAL A 247 -8.71 -14.20 17.71
CA VAL A 247 -9.40 -13.13 17.00
C VAL A 247 -9.84 -12.08 18.01
N GLU A 248 -9.63 -10.81 17.71
CA GLU A 248 -9.83 -9.69 18.65
C GLU A 248 -11.04 -8.83 18.31
N SER A 249 -11.24 -8.48 17.04
CA SER A 249 -12.34 -7.61 16.60
C SER A 249 -12.74 -7.86 15.16
N ALA A 250 -13.94 -7.39 14.80
CA ALA A 250 -14.40 -7.23 13.42
C ALA A 250 -14.99 -5.83 13.24
N ASP A 251 -14.50 -5.09 12.25
CA ASP A 251 -14.86 -3.70 12.02
C ASP A 251 -15.33 -3.47 10.57
N LEU A 252 -16.20 -2.49 10.37
CA LEU A 252 -16.53 -1.96 9.05
C LEU A 252 -15.55 -0.86 8.67
N VAL A 253 -15.04 -0.95 7.44
CA VAL A 253 -14.09 0.01 6.88
C VAL A 253 -14.58 0.49 5.52
N GLY A 254 -14.71 1.81 5.36
CA GLY A 254 -15.14 2.42 4.11
C GLY A 254 -15.44 3.90 4.23
#